data_119672517693774a7e0a20c402ce79b7
#
_entry.id   119672517693774a7e0a20c402ce79b7
#
_cell.length_a   1.000
_cell.length_b   1.000
_cell.length_c   1.000
_cell.angle_alpha   90.00
_cell.angle_beta   90.00
_cell.angle_gamma   90.00
#
_symmetry.space_group_name_H-M   'P 1'
#
loop_
_entity.id
_entity.type
_entity.pdbx_description
1 polymer ?
#
loop_
_entity_poly.entity_id
_entity_poly.type
_entity_poly.pdbx_seq_one_letter_code
_entity_poly.pdbx_strand_id
1 'polypeptide(L)'
;MPRTLTAAALLAVALASPALAAPTGDVASIVGSPAFKAAVATLDREHDRTVADIVTLTEIPAPPFKEEARGKAYRAMLEAHGLTDVEIDSEGNVMALRKGTKGGPVVVVSAHLDTVFPEGTDVKVRREGTKLYAPGIADDSRALAVLLAWARAMDAAKIRTQSDILFVGTVGEEGAGDLRGVRHFFTQGKYKDRTKAFFSVDGLDPSQITHIGVGSKRYRVTFKGPGGHSYGAFGIVNPMAAMSKAVTDLYAIQPPTSPKVTYSASITGGGTSVNAIPDKVFTDFDMRSADAGELAKLETRFKAIMDEAVVHENKARSTRFGSVSVDLTPIGDRPAGQTALTAPLVADTAAAITALGFKPSFNASSTDANAPMAKGVPAITIGSGGTGGRAHSLEEWIDVEKAPSVRGMSVGLAAVLAAAGVD
;
A
#
# COMPACT_ATOMS: atom_id res chain seq x y z
N MET A 1 58.71 36.26 2.90
CA MET A 1 57.48 36.15 2.07
C MET A 1 56.37 35.67 2.97
N PRO A 2 55.30 36.41 3.25
CA PRO A 2 54.20 35.99 4.12
C PRO A 2 53.20 35.11 3.33
N ARG A 3 52.83 33.97 3.91
CA ARG A 3 51.77 33.07 3.39
C ARG A 3 50.41 33.64 3.79
N THR A 4 49.60 34.04 2.84
CA THR A 4 48.21 34.39 2.99
C THR A 4 47.34 33.11 3.14
N LEU A 5 46.75 32.95 4.31
CA LEU A 5 45.70 31.94 4.56
C LEU A 5 44.37 32.49 4.03
N THR A 6 43.86 31.86 2.96
CA THR A 6 42.51 32.12 2.47
C THR A 6 41.52 31.28 3.30
N ALA A 7 40.70 31.94 4.13
CA ALA A 7 39.62 31.29 4.82
C ALA A 7 38.46 31.02 3.86
N ALA A 8 38.15 29.73 3.60
CA ALA A 8 36.96 29.34 2.88
C ALA A 8 35.75 29.34 3.83
N ALA A 9 34.83 30.27 3.64
CA ALA A 9 33.55 30.30 4.35
C ALA A 9 32.64 29.15 3.80
N LEU A 10 32.40 28.14 4.62
CA LEU A 10 31.37 27.15 4.37
C LEU A 10 30.00 27.78 4.62
N LEU A 11 29.26 28.03 3.54
CA LEU A 11 27.86 28.43 3.62
C LEU A 11 27.04 27.16 3.93
N ALA A 12 26.61 27.00 5.20
CA ALA A 12 25.67 25.98 5.60
C ALA A 12 24.27 26.40 5.11
N VAL A 13 23.80 25.81 4.00
CA VAL A 13 22.42 25.92 3.57
C VAL A 13 21.60 25.04 4.52
N ALA A 14 20.95 25.64 5.48
CA ALA A 14 19.94 25.00 6.30
C ALA A 14 18.73 24.69 5.39
N LEU A 15 18.58 23.43 4.98
CA LEU A 15 17.34 22.94 4.37
C LEU A 15 16.25 23.01 5.45
N ALA A 16 15.42 24.05 5.40
CA ALA A 16 14.22 24.14 6.22
C ALA A 16 13.31 22.95 5.86
N SER A 17 13.06 22.07 6.82
CA SER A 17 12.02 21.06 6.68
C SER A 17 10.70 21.80 6.39
N PRO A 18 9.89 21.35 5.40
CA PRO A 18 8.61 21.99 5.12
C PRO A 18 7.75 21.94 6.38
N ALA A 19 7.32 23.09 6.86
CA ALA A 19 6.45 23.19 8.01
C ALA A 19 5.07 22.64 7.65
N LEU A 20 4.44 21.94 8.59
CA LEU A 20 3.06 21.51 8.48
C LEU A 20 2.17 22.75 8.31
N ALA A 21 1.19 22.72 7.40
CA ALA A 21 0.22 23.81 7.29
C ALA A 21 -0.66 23.88 8.55
N ALA A 22 -1.27 25.04 8.79
CA ALA A 22 -2.32 25.14 9.79
C ALA A 22 -3.52 24.27 9.35
N PRO A 23 -4.20 23.57 10.28
CA PRO A 23 -5.41 22.83 9.97
C PRO A 23 -6.46 23.75 9.34
N THR A 24 -7.14 23.28 8.31
CA THR A 24 -8.24 24.03 7.66
C THR A 24 -9.61 23.57 8.15
N GLY A 25 -9.74 22.31 8.58
CA GLY A 25 -10.89 21.82 9.31
C GLY A 25 -10.82 22.23 10.79
N ASP A 26 -11.95 22.58 11.38
CA ASP A 26 -12.01 22.84 12.82
C ASP A 26 -12.01 21.51 13.60
N VAL A 27 -10.88 20.82 13.57
CA VAL A 27 -10.70 19.51 14.24
C VAL A 27 -10.96 19.63 15.73
N ALA A 28 -10.55 20.73 16.36
CA ALA A 28 -10.76 20.93 17.79
C ALA A 28 -12.25 21.05 18.13
N SER A 29 -13.02 21.76 17.32
CA SER A 29 -14.47 21.84 17.45
C SER A 29 -15.15 20.47 17.21
N ILE A 30 -14.71 19.73 16.18
CA ILE A 30 -15.23 18.38 15.90
C ILE A 30 -15.03 17.49 17.13
N VAL A 31 -13.79 17.36 17.61
CA VAL A 31 -13.44 16.48 18.74
C VAL A 31 -14.11 16.94 20.05
N GLY A 32 -14.29 18.24 20.25
CA GLY A 32 -14.99 18.83 21.38
C GLY A 32 -16.52 18.67 21.34
N SER A 33 -17.10 18.40 20.17
CA SER A 33 -18.54 18.39 19.94
C SER A 33 -19.29 17.28 20.72
N PRO A 34 -20.53 17.52 21.12
CA PRO A 34 -21.39 16.48 21.72
C PRO A 34 -21.61 15.30 20.76
N ALA A 35 -21.72 15.57 19.45
CA ALA A 35 -21.93 14.54 18.44
C ALA A 35 -20.72 13.61 18.31
N PHE A 36 -19.49 14.15 18.26
CA PHE A 36 -18.29 13.33 18.23
C PHE A 36 -18.13 12.50 19.53
N LYS A 37 -18.38 13.09 20.69
CA LYS A 37 -18.35 12.37 21.97
C LYS A 37 -19.36 11.24 22.00
N ALA A 38 -20.55 11.43 21.43
CA ALA A 38 -21.57 10.39 21.30
C ALA A 38 -21.14 9.26 20.33
N ALA A 39 -20.44 9.62 19.24
CA ALA A 39 -19.86 8.64 18.33
C ALA A 39 -18.78 7.79 19.03
N VAL A 40 -17.87 8.42 19.77
CA VAL A 40 -16.85 7.71 20.57
C VAL A 40 -17.48 6.81 21.61
N ALA A 41 -18.53 7.28 22.30
CA ALA A 41 -19.30 6.44 23.24
C ALA A 41 -19.98 5.24 22.54
N THR A 42 -20.33 5.38 21.27
CA THR A 42 -20.84 4.26 20.47
C THR A 42 -19.72 3.27 20.12
N LEU A 43 -18.56 3.74 19.71
CA LEU A 43 -17.38 2.87 19.50
C LEU A 43 -17.03 2.09 20.77
N ASP A 44 -17.12 2.72 21.93
CA ASP A 44 -16.88 2.07 23.22
C ASP A 44 -17.94 1.02 23.54
N ARG A 45 -19.21 1.37 23.42
CA ARG A 45 -20.32 0.47 23.71
C ARG A 45 -20.35 -0.74 22.75
N GLU A 46 -20.02 -0.54 21.48
CA GLU A 46 -20.07 -1.58 20.45
C GLU A 46 -18.70 -2.22 20.17
N HIS A 47 -17.73 -2.03 21.06
CA HIS A 47 -16.39 -2.57 20.88
C HIS A 47 -16.38 -4.09 20.66
N ASP A 48 -17.13 -4.85 21.45
CA ASP A 48 -17.20 -6.30 21.31
C ASP A 48 -17.77 -6.73 19.95
N ARG A 49 -18.72 -5.96 19.40
CA ARG A 49 -19.23 -6.15 18.05
C ARG A 49 -18.12 -5.91 17.01
N THR A 50 -17.34 -4.83 17.18
CA THR A 50 -16.22 -4.57 16.28
C THR A 50 -15.20 -5.70 16.32
N VAL A 51 -14.90 -6.26 17.50
CA VAL A 51 -14.04 -7.44 17.63
C VAL A 51 -14.64 -8.66 16.93
N ALA A 52 -15.95 -8.89 17.05
CA ALA A 52 -16.63 -9.98 16.34
C ALA A 52 -16.58 -9.79 14.81
N ASP A 53 -16.75 -8.55 14.32
CA ASP A 53 -16.63 -8.22 12.90
C ASP A 53 -15.19 -8.51 12.39
N ILE A 54 -14.14 -8.16 13.17
CA ILE A 54 -12.74 -8.50 12.86
C ILE A 54 -12.58 -10.02 12.71
N VAL A 55 -13.04 -10.80 13.69
CA VAL A 55 -12.93 -12.27 13.66
C VAL A 55 -13.66 -12.83 12.44
N THR A 56 -14.89 -12.39 12.20
CA THR A 56 -15.69 -12.86 11.07
C THR A 56 -15.01 -12.62 9.74
N LEU A 57 -14.48 -11.42 9.52
CA LEU A 57 -13.78 -11.07 8.27
C LEU A 57 -12.45 -11.80 8.12
N THR A 58 -11.70 -11.95 9.22
CA THR A 58 -10.42 -12.67 9.20
C THR A 58 -10.61 -14.13 8.83
N GLU A 59 -11.61 -14.80 9.40
CA GLU A 59 -11.86 -16.24 9.20
C GLU A 59 -12.45 -16.58 7.82
N ILE A 60 -12.70 -15.59 6.96
CA ILE A 60 -13.02 -15.80 5.54
C ILE A 60 -11.74 -15.65 4.73
N PRO A 61 -11.15 -16.74 4.19
CA PRO A 61 -9.93 -16.65 3.41
C PRO A 61 -10.10 -15.72 2.20
N ALA A 62 -9.12 -14.85 1.97
CA ALA A 62 -9.09 -13.94 0.82
C ALA A 62 -7.68 -13.85 0.24
N PRO A 63 -7.14 -14.94 -0.32
CA PRO A 63 -5.86 -14.89 -1.01
C PRO A 63 -5.98 -13.99 -2.26
N PRO A 64 -4.85 -13.52 -2.83
CA PRO A 64 -4.87 -12.68 -4.02
C PRO A 64 -5.72 -13.29 -5.14
N PHE A 65 -6.57 -12.46 -5.78
CA PHE A 65 -7.53 -12.86 -6.83
C PHE A 65 -8.68 -13.79 -6.38
N LYS A 66 -8.85 -14.04 -5.08
CA LYS A 66 -9.91 -14.89 -4.51
C LYS A 66 -10.65 -14.21 -3.35
N GLU A 67 -10.84 -12.90 -3.45
CA GLU A 67 -11.46 -12.07 -2.42
C GLU A 67 -12.99 -12.15 -2.40
N GLU A 68 -13.61 -12.82 -3.40
CA GLU A 68 -15.06 -12.78 -3.62
C GLU A 68 -15.89 -13.17 -2.38
N ALA A 69 -15.47 -14.20 -1.64
CA ALA A 69 -16.21 -14.66 -0.46
C ALA A 69 -16.21 -13.61 0.65
N ARG A 70 -15.05 -13.02 0.95
CA ARG A 70 -14.92 -11.93 1.93
C ARG A 70 -15.63 -10.68 1.45
N GLY A 71 -15.55 -10.32 0.16
CA GLY A 71 -16.26 -9.20 -0.45
C GLY A 71 -17.78 -9.32 -0.32
N LYS A 72 -18.35 -10.51 -0.56
CA LYS A 72 -19.79 -10.76 -0.35
C LYS A 72 -20.21 -10.60 1.12
N ALA A 73 -19.42 -11.13 2.04
CA ALA A 73 -19.67 -10.98 3.46
C ALA A 73 -19.59 -9.50 3.89
N TYR A 74 -18.56 -8.78 3.45
CA TYR A 74 -18.39 -7.36 3.73
C TYR A 74 -19.52 -6.50 3.16
N ARG A 75 -19.98 -6.79 1.93
CA ARG A 75 -21.17 -6.18 1.35
C ARG A 75 -22.40 -6.35 2.24
N ALA A 76 -22.70 -7.57 2.67
CA ALA A 76 -23.85 -7.85 3.53
C ALA A 76 -23.77 -7.09 4.87
N MET A 77 -22.54 -6.94 5.42
CA MET A 77 -22.33 -6.16 6.64
C MET A 77 -22.60 -4.65 6.41
N LEU A 78 -22.17 -4.08 5.27
CA LEU A 78 -22.46 -2.69 4.92
C LEU A 78 -23.96 -2.45 4.72
N GLU A 79 -24.67 -3.35 4.04
CA GLU A 79 -26.13 -3.29 3.86
C GLU A 79 -26.87 -3.30 5.21
N ALA A 80 -26.42 -4.13 6.16
CA ALA A 80 -27.00 -4.22 7.50
C ALA A 80 -26.81 -2.93 8.35
N HIS A 81 -25.93 -2.02 7.92
CA HIS A 81 -25.69 -0.73 8.59
C HIS A 81 -26.44 0.45 7.95
N GLY A 82 -27.40 0.17 7.05
CA GLY A 82 -28.26 1.19 6.45
C GLY A 82 -27.53 2.12 5.46
N LEU A 83 -26.36 1.74 4.98
CA LEU A 83 -25.68 2.46 3.93
C LEU A 83 -26.40 2.30 2.59
N THR A 84 -26.34 3.30 1.74
CA THR A 84 -27.00 3.31 0.42
C THR A 84 -26.04 2.97 -0.69
N ASP A 85 -26.56 2.65 -1.87
CA ASP A 85 -25.79 2.38 -3.08
C ASP A 85 -24.68 1.33 -2.81
N VAL A 86 -25.01 0.26 -2.07
CA VAL A 86 -24.07 -0.83 -1.77
C VAL A 86 -23.92 -1.69 -3.00
N GLU A 87 -22.71 -1.78 -3.52
CA GLU A 87 -22.41 -2.49 -4.78
C GLU A 87 -21.06 -3.18 -4.75
N ILE A 88 -20.90 -4.15 -5.62
CA ILE A 88 -19.59 -4.71 -5.99
C ILE A 88 -19.34 -4.31 -7.43
N ASP A 89 -18.22 -3.64 -7.71
CA ASP A 89 -17.86 -3.25 -9.05
C ASP A 89 -17.31 -4.45 -9.89
N SER A 90 -17.00 -4.19 -11.16
CA SER A 90 -16.52 -5.24 -12.06
C SER A 90 -15.14 -5.80 -11.71
N GLU A 91 -14.36 -5.11 -10.88
CA GLU A 91 -13.06 -5.58 -10.40
C GLU A 91 -13.20 -6.41 -9.12
N GLY A 92 -14.29 -6.20 -8.36
CA GLY A 92 -14.57 -6.85 -7.10
C GLY A 92 -14.50 -5.95 -5.87
N ASN A 93 -14.25 -4.62 -6.04
CA ASN A 93 -14.33 -3.68 -4.92
C ASN A 93 -15.75 -3.60 -4.40
N VAL A 94 -15.88 -3.59 -3.08
CA VAL A 94 -17.16 -3.43 -2.39
C VAL A 94 -17.30 -1.98 -1.97
N MET A 95 -18.35 -1.30 -2.37
CA MET A 95 -18.57 0.11 -2.10
C MET A 95 -19.92 0.36 -1.43
N ALA A 96 -19.97 1.33 -0.51
CA ALA A 96 -21.19 1.78 0.12
C ALA A 96 -21.14 3.29 0.39
N LEU A 97 -22.18 4.01 -0.02
CA LEU A 97 -22.26 5.45 0.09
C LEU A 97 -23.01 5.90 1.33
N ARG A 98 -22.43 6.80 2.10
CA ARG A 98 -23.09 7.60 3.11
C ARG A 98 -23.27 9.03 2.61
N LYS A 99 -24.50 9.42 2.31
CA LYS A 99 -24.81 10.73 1.70
C LYS A 99 -24.56 11.89 2.66
N GLY A 100 -23.86 12.90 2.16
CA GLY A 100 -23.73 14.19 2.80
C GLY A 100 -24.89 15.11 2.49
N THR A 101 -24.92 16.28 3.12
CA THR A 101 -26.02 17.26 3.00
C THR A 101 -25.93 18.14 1.78
N LYS A 102 -24.71 18.39 1.26
CA LYS A 102 -24.49 19.28 0.10
C LYS A 102 -24.39 18.52 -1.22
N GLY A 103 -24.21 17.20 -1.20
CA GLY A 103 -23.85 16.42 -2.39
C GLY A 103 -22.48 16.83 -2.96
N GLY A 104 -22.15 16.38 -4.15
CA GLY A 104 -20.92 16.80 -4.86
C GLY A 104 -19.69 15.98 -4.52
N PRO A 105 -18.57 16.57 -4.03
CA PRO A 105 -17.32 15.85 -3.78
C PRO A 105 -17.46 14.74 -2.75
N VAL A 106 -16.69 13.67 -2.94
CA VAL A 106 -16.69 12.46 -2.10
C VAL A 106 -15.39 12.34 -1.34
N VAL A 107 -15.47 12.02 -0.05
CA VAL A 107 -14.35 11.51 0.74
C VAL A 107 -14.40 9.99 0.69
N VAL A 108 -13.37 9.37 0.15
CA VAL A 108 -13.24 7.90 0.08
C VAL A 108 -12.46 7.41 1.29
N VAL A 109 -12.96 6.35 1.91
CA VAL A 109 -12.30 5.67 3.03
C VAL A 109 -12.24 4.19 2.68
N SER A 110 -11.04 3.67 2.43
CA SER A 110 -10.81 2.30 1.99
C SER A 110 -10.05 1.47 3.01
N ALA A 111 -10.29 0.17 2.95
CA ALA A 111 -9.48 -0.88 3.55
C ALA A 111 -9.45 -2.04 2.56
N HIS A 112 -8.38 -2.85 2.52
CA HIS A 112 -8.33 -3.89 1.51
C HIS A 112 -8.89 -5.23 1.98
N LEU A 113 -9.44 -5.99 1.01
CA LEU A 113 -10.10 -7.27 1.26
C LEU A 113 -9.13 -8.46 1.20
N ASP A 114 -8.08 -8.35 0.40
CA ASP A 114 -7.12 -9.44 0.20
C ASP A 114 -6.08 -9.54 1.32
N THR A 115 -5.29 -10.58 1.28
CA THR A 115 -4.14 -10.81 2.16
C THR A 115 -2.99 -11.38 1.33
N VAL A 116 -1.76 -11.33 1.86
CA VAL A 116 -0.58 -11.95 1.23
C VAL A 116 -0.61 -13.49 1.27
N PHE A 117 -1.51 -14.08 2.03
CA PHE A 117 -1.47 -15.51 2.34
C PHE A 117 -2.08 -16.34 1.20
N PRO A 118 -1.42 -17.45 0.80
CA PRO A 118 -1.93 -18.32 -0.24
C PRO A 118 -3.18 -19.10 0.20
N GLU A 119 -3.90 -19.61 -0.78
CA GLU A 119 -5.04 -20.50 -0.53
C GLU A 119 -4.64 -21.71 0.32
N GLY A 120 -5.51 -22.11 1.25
CA GLY A 120 -5.28 -23.21 2.19
C GLY A 120 -4.55 -22.78 3.47
N THR A 121 -4.16 -21.50 3.61
CA THR A 121 -3.66 -20.99 4.90
C THR A 121 -4.77 -21.04 5.94
N ASP A 122 -4.45 -21.56 7.14
CA ASP A 122 -5.37 -21.53 8.27
C ASP A 122 -5.48 -20.10 8.81
N VAL A 123 -6.67 -19.53 8.69
CA VAL A 123 -7.01 -18.17 9.12
C VAL A 123 -7.90 -18.15 10.37
N LYS A 124 -8.00 -19.27 11.09
CA LYS A 124 -8.76 -19.34 12.33
C LYS A 124 -8.12 -18.47 13.41
N VAL A 125 -8.97 -17.65 14.03
CA VAL A 125 -8.52 -16.72 15.06
C VAL A 125 -8.33 -17.44 16.39
N ARG A 126 -7.11 -17.37 16.91
CA ARG A 126 -6.74 -17.81 18.23
C ARG A 126 -6.71 -16.62 19.19
N ARG A 127 -7.35 -16.75 20.35
CA ARG A 127 -7.43 -15.66 21.34
C ARG A 127 -6.63 -15.98 22.60
N GLU A 128 -5.81 -15.02 23.06
CA GLU A 128 -5.08 -15.06 24.32
C GLU A 128 -5.28 -13.72 25.07
N GLY A 129 -6.19 -13.70 26.02
CA GLY A 129 -6.56 -12.47 26.73
C GLY A 129 -7.16 -11.42 25.79
N THR A 130 -6.48 -10.28 25.66
CA THR A 130 -6.86 -9.22 24.74
C THR A 130 -6.23 -9.38 23.36
N LYS A 131 -5.33 -10.35 23.15
CA LYS A 131 -4.66 -10.57 21.87
C LYS A 131 -5.39 -11.59 21.02
N LEU A 132 -5.51 -11.28 19.74
CA LEU A 132 -6.03 -12.15 18.69
C LEU A 132 -4.90 -12.43 17.71
N TYR A 133 -4.75 -13.70 17.33
CA TYR A 133 -3.72 -14.17 16.42
C TYR A 133 -4.38 -14.84 15.21
N ALA A 134 -4.11 -14.38 14.03
CA ALA A 134 -4.43 -15.04 12.76
C ALA A 134 -3.76 -14.32 11.59
N PRO A 135 -3.42 -15.01 10.50
CA PRO A 135 -2.97 -14.38 9.26
C PRO A 135 -4.00 -13.39 8.70
N GLY A 136 -3.58 -12.15 8.41
CA GLY A 136 -4.45 -11.10 7.84
C GLY A 136 -5.39 -10.42 8.84
N ILE A 137 -5.18 -10.62 10.15
CA ILE A 137 -6.04 -10.01 11.18
C ILE A 137 -5.73 -8.52 11.38
N ALA A 138 -4.46 -8.13 11.28
CA ALA A 138 -3.99 -6.76 11.37
C ALA A 138 -4.03 -6.07 10.01
N ASP A 139 -3.77 -6.85 8.97
CA ASP A 139 -3.56 -6.45 7.58
C ASP A 139 -4.47 -7.29 6.64
N ASP A 140 -5.74 -6.87 6.34
CA ASP A 140 -6.34 -5.59 6.75
C ASP A 140 -7.76 -5.80 7.33
N SER A 141 -8.03 -7.01 7.89
CA SER A 141 -9.38 -7.36 8.42
C SER A 141 -9.83 -6.40 9.52
N ARG A 142 -8.89 -5.92 10.36
CA ARG A 142 -9.20 -4.94 11.40
C ARG A 142 -9.70 -3.63 10.80
N ALA A 143 -9.08 -3.10 9.75
CA ALA A 143 -9.51 -1.85 9.17
C ALA A 143 -10.89 -1.98 8.51
N LEU A 144 -11.18 -3.07 7.81
CA LEU A 144 -12.52 -3.34 7.29
C LEU A 144 -13.60 -3.25 8.39
N ALA A 145 -13.35 -3.87 9.55
CA ALA A 145 -14.25 -3.80 10.69
C ALA A 145 -14.35 -2.39 11.32
N VAL A 146 -13.25 -1.65 11.31
CA VAL A 146 -13.21 -0.25 11.80
C VAL A 146 -14.04 0.67 10.90
N LEU A 147 -14.02 0.48 9.57
CA LEU A 147 -14.88 1.22 8.65
C LEU A 147 -16.37 1.00 8.99
N LEU A 148 -16.78 -0.24 9.26
CA LEU A 148 -18.13 -0.56 9.72
C LEU A 148 -18.47 0.12 11.06
N ALA A 149 -17.52 0.11 12.00
CA ALA A 149 -17.70 0.75 13.30
C ALA A 149 -17.85 2.28 13.17
N TRP A 150 -17.11 2.94 12.27
CA TRP A 150 -17.27 4.36 12.00
C TRP A 150 -18.62 4.69 11.40
N ALA A 151 -19.12 3.90 10.44
CA ALA A 151 -20.45 4.08 9.87
C ALA A 151 -21.53 4.02 10.98
N ARG A 152 -21.50 2.98 11.82
CA ARG A 152 -22.42 2.82 12.97
C ARG A 152 -22.35 3.98 13.95
N ALA A 153 -21.13 4.40 14.31
CA ALA A 153 -20.91 5.48 15.27
C ALA A 153 -21.45 6.82 14.77
N MET A 154 -21.23 7.13 13.49
CA MET A 154 -21.77 8.34 12.87
C MET A 154 -23.30 8.33 12.83
N ASP A 155 -23.93 7.19 12.53
CA ASP A 155 -25.39 7.08 12.46
C ASP A 155 -26.03 7.16 13.85
N ALA A 156 -25.49 6.44 14.84
CA ALA A 156 -25.97 6.50 16.21
C ALA A 156 -25.85 7.90 16.82
N ALA A 157 -24.78 8.62 16.50
CA ALA A 157 -24.55 10.00 16.92
C ALA A 157 -25.27 11.04 16.05
N LYS A 158 -25.98 10.62 14.99
CA LYS A 158 -26.66 11.48 14.02
C LYS A 158 -25.75 12.54 13.39
N ILE A 159 -24.47 12.20 13.21
CA ILE A 159 -23.51 13.09 12.56
C ILE A 159 -23.90 13.28 11.10
N ARG A 160 -24.01 14.52 10.66
CA ARG A 160 -24.26 14.89 9.27
C ARG A 160 -22.99 15.51 8.70
N THR A 161 -22.55 15.01 7.57
CA THR A 161 -21.39 15.54 6.86
C THR A 161 -21.82 16.35 5.65
N GLN A 162 -21.02 17.36 5.28
CA GLN A 162 -21.28 18.16 4.08
C GLN A 162 -21.06 17.35 2.82
N SER A 163 -19.93 16.68 2.71
CA SER A 163 -19.59 15.81 1.59
C SER A 163 -20.09 14.39 1.83
N ASP A 164 -20.31 13.68 0.73
CA ASP A 164 -20.54 12.24 0.76
C ASP A 164 -19.29 11.53 1.32
N ILE A 165 -19.48 10.43 2.06
CA ILE A 165 -18.41 9.51 2.45
C ILE A 165 -18.67 8.18 1.74
N LEU A 166 -17.67 7.66 1.03
CA LEU A 166 -17.72 6.36 0.38
C LEU A 166 -16.81 5.38 1.13
N PHE A 167 -17.41 4.36 1.71
CA PHE A 167 -16.68 3.24 2.30
C PHE A 167 -16.38 2.22 1.23
N VAL A 168 -15.11 1.77 1.16
CA VAL A 168 -14.65 0.86 0.10
C VAL A 168 -13.85 -0.29 0.70
N GLY A 169 -14.25 -1.53 0.38
CA GLY A 169 -13.38 -2.68 0.51
C GLY A 169 -12.69 -2.92 -0.83
N THR A 170 -11.41 -2.64 -0.93
CA THR A 170 -10.64 -2.77 -2.18
C THR A 170 -10.11 -4.20 -2.35
N VAL A 171 -9.90 -4.62 -3.60
CA VAL A 171 -9.30 -5.91 -3.92
C VAL A 171 -7.89 -5.75 -4.49
N GLY A 172 -7.02 -6.72 -4.21
CA GLY A 172 -5.69 -6.80 -4.83
C GLY A 172 -4.77 -5.67 -4.43
N GLU A 173 -4.80 -5.23 -3.17
CA GLU A 173 -3.78 -4.33 -2.63
C GLU A 173 -2.44 -5.06 -2.62
N GLU A 174 -2.42 -6.32 -2.21
CA GLU A 174 -1.24 -7.07 -1.89
C GLU A 174 -0.51 -7.69 -3.10
N GLY A 175 0.80 -7.72 -2.99
CA GLY A 175 1.69 -8.55 -3.83
C GLY A 175 1.40 -8.50 -5.32
N ALA A 176 0.94 -9.64 -5.86
CA ALA A 176 0.60 -9.81 -7.27
C ALA A 176 -0.71 -9.10 -7.68
N GLY A 177 -1.53 -8.69 -6.72
CA GLY A 177 -2.74 -7.90 -6.96
C GLY A 177 -2.43 -6.51 -7.52
N ASP A 178 -1.26 -5.95 -7.21
CA ASP A 178 -0.68 -4.75 -7.81
C ASP A 178 -1.61 -3.53 -7.77
N LEU A 179 -2.34 -3.35 -6.67
CA LEU A 179 -3.32 -2.28 -6.44
C LEU A 179 -4.48 -2.30 -7.46
N ARG A 180 -4.86 -3.48 -8.00
CA ARG A 180 -5.82 -3.56 -9.11
C ARG A 180 -7.18 -2.93 -8.78
N GLY A 181 -7.65 -3.09 -7.54
CA GLY A 181 -8.93 -2.55 -7.10
C GLY A 181 -8.95 -1.03 -7.10
N VAL A 182 -8.00 -0.38 -6.43
CA VAL A 182 -7.92 1.08 -6.39
C VAL A 182 -7.55 1.67 -7.75
N ARG A 183 -6.74 0.97 -8.55
CA ARG A 183 -6.44 1.38 -9.94
C ARG A 183 -7.70 1.35 -10.80
N HIS A 184 -8.52 0.31 -10.69
CA HIS A 184 -9.81 0.23 -11.35
C HIS A 184 -10.72 1.38 -10.90
N PHE A 185 -10.82 1.63 -9.60
CA PHE A 185 -11.62 2.72 -9.03
C PHE A 185 -11.26 4.07 -9.66
N PHE A 186 -9.97 4.40 -9.79
CA PHE A 186 -9.49 5.67 -10.34
C PHE A 186 -9.37 5.72 -11.87
N THR A 187 -9.64 4.64 -12.58
CA THR A 187 -9.66 4.62 -14.05
C THR A 187 -11.06 4.46 -14.60
N GLN A 188 -11.89 3.62 -14.01
CA GLN A 188 -13.22 3.26 -14.52
C GLN A 188 -14.36 3.49 -13.50
N GLY A 189 -14.03 3.63 -12.20
CA GLY A 189 -15.01 3.79 -11.13
C GLY A 189 -15.87 5.05 -11.28
N LYS A 190 -17.15 4.95 -10.92
CA LYS A 190 -18.13 6.04 -11.03
C LYS A 190 -17.87 7.26 -10.14
N TYR A 191 -17.05 7.10 -9.10
CA TYR A 191 -16.71 8.16 -8.15
C TYR A 191 -15.34 8.81 -8.38
N LYS A 192 -14.55 8.33 -9.38
CA LYS A 192 -13.17 8.78 -9.62
C LYS A 192 -13.02 10.31 -9.73
N ASP A 193 -13.92 10.95 -10.50
CA ASP A 193 -13.87 12.38 -10.78
C ASP A 193 -14.51 13.23 -9.68
N ARG A 194 -15.18 12.58 -8.71
CA ARG A 194 -15.79 13.22 -7.54
C ARG A 194 -14.95 13.11 -6.28
N THR A 195 -13.91 12.30 -6.29
CA THR A 195 -13.06 12.06 -5.12
C THR A 195 -12.20 13.28 -4.82
N LYS A 196 -12.48 13.94 -3.69
CA LYS A 196 -11.71 15.11 -3.22
C LYS A 196 -10.61 14.75 -2.21
N ALA A 197 -10.75 13.61 -1.54
CA ALA A 197 -9.80 13.08 -0.58
C ALA A 197 -9.95 11.56 -0.49
N PHE A 198 -8.84 10.86 -0.25
CA PHE A 198 -8.79 9.41 -0.13
C PHE A 198 -7.99 9.02 1.12
N PHE A 199 -8.62 8.22 1.97
CA PHE A 199 -7.98 7.57 3.09
C PHE A 199 -7.84 6.08 2.78
N SER A 200 -6.62 5.56 2.72
CA SER A 200 -6.36 4.13 2.91
C SER A 200 -6.24 3.90 4.41
N VAL A 201 -7.09 3.07 4.97
CA VAL A 201 -6.97 2.65 6.38
C VAL A 201 -6.27 1.31 6.36
N ASP A 202 -4.98 1.33 6.65
CA ASP A 202 -4.07 0.20 6.46
C ASP A 202 -2.97 0.24 7.52
N GLY A 203 -2.77 -0.88 8.21
CA GLY A 203 -1.94 -0.94 9.40
C GLY A 203 -2.67 -0.52 10.69
N LEU A 204 -1.94 -0.40 11.78
CA LEU A 204 -2.52 -0.31 13.12
C LEU A 204 -2.30 1.04 13.82
N ASP A 205 -1.11 1.66 13.64
CA ASP A 205 -0.67 2.80 14.45
C ASP A 205 -1.50 4.07 14.19
N PRO A 206 -2.30 4.55 15.18
CA PRO A 206 -3.13 5.74 15.01
C PRO A 206 -2.34 7.04 14.89
N SER A 207 -1.04 7.04 15.16
CA SER A 207 -0.19 8.21 15.08
C SER A 207 0.44 8.42 13.70
N GLN A 208 0.37 7.43 12.83
CA GLN A 208 1.09 7.41 11.56
C GLN A 208 0.27 8.01 10.42
N ILE A 209 0.93 8.83 9.61
CA ILE A 209 0.42 9.36 8.35
C ILE A 209 1.41 8.98 7.25
N THR A 210 1.03 8.05 6.38
CA THR A 210 1.76 7.79 5.15
C THR A 210 1.28 8.76 4.09
N HIS A 211 2.13 9.74 3.77
CA HIS A 211 1.81 10.79 2.80
C HIS A 211 2.66 10.71 1.52
N ILE A 212 3.56 9.74 1.46
CA ILE A 212 4.40 9.44 0.31
C ILE A 212 4.14 8.01 -0.11
N GLY A 213 3.67 7.82 -1.35
CA GLY A 213 3.47 6.53 -1.98
C GLY A 213 4.75 6.07 -2.69
N VAL A 214 5.37 5.00 -2.18
CA VAL A 214 6.56 4.40 -2.81
C VAL A 214 6.13 3.59 -4.02
N GLY A 215 6.52 4.04 -5.20
CA GLY A 215 6.28 3.30 -6.44
C GLY A 215 7.20 2.10 -6.59
N SER A 216 6.77 1.12 -7.38
CA SER A 216 7.58 -0.05 -7.71
C SER A 216 7.42 -0.46 -9.18
N LYS A 217 8.52 -0.95 -9.77
CA LYS A 217 8.56 -1.65 -11.05
C LYS A 217 9.08 -3.05 -10.82
N ARG A 218 8.28 -4.04 -11.20
CA ARG A 218 8.60 -5.45 -10.98
C ARG A 218 8.62 -6.19 -12.31
N TYR A 219 9.67 -6.97 -12.53
CA TYR A 219 9.84 -7.71 -13.78
C TYR A 219 10.28 -9.14 -13.50
N ARG A 220 9.67 -10.08 -14.21
CA ARG A 220 10.27 -11.38 -14.46
C ARG A 220 11.11 -11.27 -15.73
N VAL A 221 12.42 -11.47 -15.61
CA VAL A 221 13.35 -11.47 -16.74
C VAL A 221 13.74 -12.91 -17.06
N THR A 222 13.40 -13.34 -18.27
CA THR A 222 13.67 -14.70 -18.75
C THR A 222 14.72 -14.67 -19.85
N PHE A 223 15.87 -15.28 -19.59
CA PHE A 223 16.92 -15.49 -20.57
C PHE A 223 16.71 -16.87 -21.23
N LYS A 224 16.74 -16.91 -22.56
CA LYS A 224 16.54 -18.11 -23.38
C LYS A 224 17.74 -18.36 -24.27
N GLY A 225 18.03 -19.63 -24.58
CA GLY A 225 19.13 -20.00 -25.48
C GLY A 225 18.95 -21.39 -26.05
N PRO A 226 19.92 -21.92 -26.81
CA PRO A 226 19.77 -23.18 -27.51
C PRO A 226 19.74 -24.41 -26.61
N GLY A 227 20.28 -24.31 -25.37
CA GLY A 227 20.49 -25.48 -24.52
C GLY A 227 21.56 -26.43 -25.08
N GLY A 228 21.92 -27.48 -24.30
CA GLY A 228 22.84 -28.47 -24.77
C GLY A 228 23.54 -29.27 -23.67
N HIS A 229 24.26 -30.31 -24.07
CA HIS A 229 25.06 -31.11 -23.14
C HIS A 229 26.29 -30.34 -22.68
N SER A 230 26.50 -30.19 -21.38
CA SER A 230 27.54 -29.32 -20.81
C SER A 230 28.96 -29.62 -21.31
N TYR A 231 29.28 -30.89 -21.53
CA TYR A 231 30.57 -31.30 -22.09
C TYR A 231 30.59 -31.27 -23.64
N GLY A 232 29.59 -31.93 -24.29
CA GLY A 232 29.57 -32.07 -25.76
C GLY A 232 29.29 -30.75 -26.51
N ALA A 233 28.57 -29.83 -25.93
CA ALA A 233 28.28 -28.52 -26.49
C ALA A 233 29.06 -27.39 -25.79
N PHE A 234 30.15 -27.71 -25.09
CA PHE A 234 30.95 -26.71 -24.41
C PHE A 234 31.38 -25.58 -25.36
N GLY A 235 31.31 -24.33 -24.88
CA GLY A 235 31.69 -23.13 -25.64
C GLY A 235 30.56 -22.49 -26.44
N ILE A 236 29.33 -23.04 -26.42
CA ILE A 236 28.14 -22.34 -26.91
C ILE A 236 27.65 -21.31 -25.88
N VAL A 237 26.81 -20.39 -26.34
CA VAL A 237 26.12 -19.40 -25.46
C VAL A 237 25.30 -20.07 -24.36
N ASN A 238 25.25 -19.40 -23.19
CA ASN A 238 24.59 -19.91 -22.01
C ASN A 238 23.69 -18.83 -21.38
N PRO A 239 22.38 -19.00 -21.36
CA PRO A 239 21.45 -18.04 -20.72
C PRO A 239 21.78 -17.74 -19.25
N MET A 240 22.30 -18.72 -18.49
CA MET A 240 22.72 -18.52 -17.11
C MET A 240 23.89 -17.53 -16.99
N ALA A 241 24.83 -17.57 -17.94
CA ALA A 241 25.96 -16.64 -17.96
C ALA A 241 25.49 -15.20 -18.25
N ALA A 242 24.57 -15.03 -19.19
CA ALA A 242 23.94 -13.74 -19.47
C ALA A 242 23.16 -13.21 -18.24
N MET A 243 22.35 -14.04 -17.60
CA MET A 243 21.62 -13.68 -16.38
C MET A 243 22.55 -13.27 -15.25
N SER A 244 23.61 -14.03 -14.99
CA SER A 244 24.58 -13.73 -13.93
C SER A 244 25.27 -12.38 -14.17
N LYS A 245 25.64 -12.08 -15.43
CA LYS A 245 26.20 -10.79 -15.80
C LYS A 245 25.19 -9.67 -15.56
N ALA A 246 23.95 -9.83 -16.00
CA ALA A 246 22.88 -8.82 -15.81
C ALA A 246 22.66 -8.51 -14.32
N VAL A 247 22.62 -9.53 -13.45
CA VAL A 247 22.52 -9.33 -12.00
C VAL A 247 23.74 -8.60 -11.46
N THR A 248 24.96 -8.99 -11.87
CA THR A 248 26.20 -8.33 -11.44
C THR A 248 26.23 -6.85 -11.84
N ASP A 249 25.87 -6.55 -13.08
CA ASP A 249 25.87 -5.18 -13.60
C ASP A 249 24.78 -4.31 -12.93
N LEU A 250 23.62 -4.89 -12.60
CA LEU A 250 22.60 -4.20 -11.83
C LEU A 250 23.13 -3.80 -10.45
N TYR A 251 23.78 -4.74 -9.75
CA TYR A 251 24.32 -4.48 -8.41
C TYR A 251 25.57 -3.58 -8.41
N ALA A 252 26.12 -3.27 -9.58
CA ALA A 252 27.17 -2.24 -9.74
C ALA A 252 26.59 -0.80 -9.74
N ILE A 253 25.27 -0.63 -9.92
CA ILE A 253 24.65 0.69 -9.84
C ILE A 253 24.74 1.21 -8.39
N GLN A 254 25.13 2.48 -8.26
CA GLN A 254 25.10 3.21 -6.99
C GLN A 254 23.83 4.10 -6.98
N PRO A 255 22.73 3.66 -6.38
CA PRO A 255 21.50 4.44 -6.37
C PRO A 255 21.62 5.64 -5.44
N PRO A 256 20.88 6.73 -5.70
CA PRO A 256 20.79 7.85 -4.77
C PRO A 256 20.12 7.42 -3.45
N THR A 257 20.55 8.05 -2.36
CA THR A 257 19.95 7.85 -1.03
C THR A 257 18.83 8.85 -0.75
N SER A 258 18.80 9.96 -1.49
CA SER A 258 17.75 11.00 -1.42
C SER A 258 17.49 11.58 -2.82
N PRO A 259 16.32 11.34 -3.41
CA PRO A 259 15.29 10.43 -2.91
C PRO A 259 15.79 8.97 -2.88
N LYS A 260 15.30 8.18 -1.93
CA LYS A 260 15.72 6.78 -1.79
C LYS A 260 15.30 5.97 -3.01
N VAL A 261 16.26 5.28 -3.62
CA VAL A 261 16.05 4.33 -4.72
C VAL A 261 16.61 2.98 -4.31
N THR A 262 15.85 1.92 -4.54
CA THR A 262 16.26 0.56 -4.20
C THR A 262 15.96 -0.40 -5.34
N TYR A 263 16.70 -1.51 -5.38
CA TYR A 263 16.45 -2.62 -6.29
C TYR A 263 16.86 -3.94 -5.64
N SER A 264 16.26 -5.03 -6.11
CA SER A 264 16.59 -6.37 -5.65
C SER A 264 16.35 -7.38 -6.77
N ALA A 265 17.26 -8.35 -6.92
CA ALA A 265 17.01 -9.60 -7.60
C ALA A 265 16.58 -10.62 -6.53
N SER A 266 15.42 -11.25 -6.69
CA SER A 266 14.80 -12.02 -5.61
C SER A 266 14.60 -13.50 -5.98
N ILE A 267 13.60 -13.82 -6.80
CA ILE A 267 13.28 -15.20 -7.17
C ILE A 267 14.08 -15.57 -8.41
N THR A 268 14.69 -16.76 -8.43
CA THR A 268 15.39 -17.28 -9.59
C THR A 268 15.08 -18.74 -9.82
N GLY A 269 15.15 -19.17 -11.08
CA GLY A 269 14.90 -20.57 -11.44
C GLY A 269 15.25 -20.89 -12.88
N GLY A 270 15.02 -22.16 -13.25
CA GLY A 270 15.28 -22.68 -14.58
C GLY A 270 16.41 -23.72 -14.64
N GLY A 271 16.68 -24.22 -15.83
CA GLY A 271 17.55 -25.37 -16.03
C GLY A 271 16.86 -26.69 -15.73
N THR A 272 17.48 -27.81 -16.14
CA THR A 272 16.89 -29.16 -16.05
C THR A 272 17.80 -30.18 -15.39
N SER A 273 19.11 -30.04 -15.56
CA SER A 273 20.11 -31.00 -15.04
C SER A 273 21.47 -30.32 -14.88
N VAL A 274 22.28 -30.82 -13.94
CA VAL A 274 23.63 -30.32 -13.66
C VAL A 274 24.58 -30.43 -14.86
N ASN A 275 24.35 -31.41 -15.75
CA ASN A 275 25.16 -31.63 -16.96
C ASN A 275 24.52 -31.05 -18.24
N ALA A 276 23.59 -30.12 -18.10
CA ALA A 276 22.96 -29.40 -19.21
C ALA A 276 23.29 -27.90 -19.16
N ILE A 277 23.61 -27.32 -20.32
CA ILE A 277 23.52 -25.89 -20.55
C ILE A 277 22.01 -25.59 -20.62
N PRO A 278 21.46 -24.68 -19.78
CA PRO A 278 20.02 -24.44 -19.76
C PRO A 278 19.54 -23.80 -21.06
N ASP A 279 18.33 -24.15 -21.48
CA ASP A 279 17.62 -23.47 -22.56
C ASP A 279 16.85 -22.24 -22.07
N LYS A 280 16.52 -22.22 -20.75
CA LYS A 280 15.79 -21.11 -20.12
C LYS A 280 16.15 -20.98 -18.64
N VAL A 281 16.36 -19.73 -18.21
CA VAL A 281 16.48 -19.34 -16.81
C VAL A 281 15.77 -18.01 -16.58
N PHE A 282 15.36 -17.72 -15.36
CA PHE A 282 14.69 -16.47 -15.04
C PHE A 282 15.11 -15.90 -13.68
N THR A 283 14.93 -14.61 -13.51
CA THR A 283 15.05 -13.90 -12.23
C THR A 283 13.95 -12.83 -12.14
N ASP A 284 13.31 -12.73 -10.96
CA ASP A 284 12.38 -11.66 -10.67
C ASP A 284 13.12 -10.50 -9.99
N PHE A 285 12.78 -9.28 -10.43
CA PHE A 285 13.38 -8.04 -9.95
C PHE A 285 12.32 -7.12 -9.37
N ASP A 286 12.66 -6.43 -8.28
CA ASP A 286 11.87 -5.37 -7.66
C ASP A 286 12.70 -4.09 -7.61
N MET A 287 12.17 -2.99 -8.14
CA MET A 287 12.77 -1.66 -8.15
C MET A 287 11.81 -0.68 -7.50
N ARG A 288 12.29 0.15 -6.57
CA ARG A 288 11.41 1.06 -5.82
C ARG A 288 12.00 2.45 -5.68
N SER A 289 11.12 3.44 -5.73
CA SER A 289 11.39 4.82 -5.31
C SER A 289 10.11 5.56 -4.97
N ALA A 290 10.22 6.53 -4.06
CA ALA A 290 9.18 7.54 -3.84
C ALA A 290 9.14 8.61 -4.94
N ASP A 291 10.20 8.71 -5.74
CA ASP A 291 10.31 9.63 -6.88
C ASP A 291 10.10 8.88 -8.19
N ALA A 292 9.05 9.27 -8.93
CA ALA A 292 8.69 8.63 -10.18
C ALA A 292 9.77 8.81 -11.28
N GLY A 293 10.48 9.95 -11.29
CA GLY A 293 11.55 10.22 -12.23
C GLY A 293 12.77 9.34 -12.00
N GLU A 294 13.18 9.19 -10.75
CA GLU A 294 14.29 8.30 -10.38
C GLU A 294 13.93 6.82 -10.62
N LEU A 295 12.69 6.42 -10.35
CA LEU A 295 12.22 5.07 -10.67
C LEU A 295 12.26 4.80 -12.17
N ALA A 296 11.84 5.75 -13.01
CA ALA A 296 11.89 5.64 -14.46
C ALA A 296 13.33 5.57 -15.00
N LYS A 297 14.27 6.35 -14.42
CA LYS A 297 15.70 6.28 -14.77
C LYS A 297 16.28 4.91 -14.44
N LEU A 298 15.97 4.38 -13.25
CA LEU A 298 16.41 3.03 -12.85
C LEU A 298 15.85 1.96 -13.80
N GLU A 299 14.56 2.03 -14.12
CA GLU A 299 13.91 1.09 -15.06
C GLU A 299 14.57 1.13 -16.44
N THR A 300 14.87 2.34 -16.95
CA THR A 300 15.56 2.50 -18.24
C THR A 300 16.94 1.85 -18.20
N ARG A 301 17.72 2.10 -17.16
CA ARG A 301 19.04 1.49 -17.01
C ARG A 301 18.97 -0.02 -16.81
N PHE A 302 18.01 -0.49 -16.04
CA PHE A 302 17.72 -1.92 -15.86
C PHE A 302 17.51 -2.62 -17.20
N LYS A 303 16.62 -2.10 -18.06
CA LYS A 303 16.33 -2.68 -19.38
C LYS A 303 17.60 -2.72 -20.25
N ALA A 304 18.37 -1.64 -20.27
CA ALA A 304 19.63 -1.59 -21.01
C ALA A 304 20.64 -2.64 -20.52
N ILE A 305 20.77 -2.87 -19.22
CA ILE A 305 21.63 -3.91 -18.63
C ILE A 305 21.23 -5.31 -19.11
N MET A 306 19.93 -5.61 -19.21
CA MET A 306 19.46 -6.91 -19.69
C MET A 306 19.88 -7.15 -21.15
N ASP A 307 19.71 -6.14 -22.01
CA ASP A 307 20.11 -6.19 -23.41
C ASP A 307 21.65 -6.27 -23.57
N GLU A 308 22.40 -5.47 -22.81
CA GLU A 308 23.87 -5.48 -22.80
C GLU A 308 24.42 -6.86 -22.40
N ALA A 309 23.81 -7.54 -21.42
CA ALA A 309 24.20 -8.87 -20.99
C ALA A 309 23.99 -9.92 -22.10
N VAL A 310 22.89 -9.84 -22.84
CA VAL A 310 22.62 -10.69 -24.01
C VAL A 310 23.66 -10.45 -25.11
N VAL A 311 23.91 -9.21 -25.46
CA VAL A 311 24.92 -8.83 -26.46
C VAL A 311 26.30 -9.36 -26.07
N HIS A 312 26.67 -9.19 -24.80
CA HIS A 312 27.95 -9.68 -24.27
C HIS A 312 28.08 -11.21 -24.43
N GLU A 313 27.08 -11.97 -24.01
CA GLU A 313 27.11 -13.45 -24.06
C GLU A 313 27.20 -13.94 -25.51
N ASN A 314 26.36 -13.38 -26.40
CA ASN A 314 26.34 -13.74 -27.81
C ASN A 314 27.65 -13.42 -28.54
N LYS A 315 28.41 -12.40 -28.07
CA LYS A 315 29.71 -12.05 -28.59
C LYS A 315 30.84 -12.92 -28.01
N ALA A 316 30.72 -13.31 -26.75
CA ALA A 316 31.76 -14.04 -26.03
C ALA A 316 31.81 -15.52 -26.36
N ARG A 317 30.70 -16.11 -26.81
CA ARG A 317 30.57 -17.56 -27.08
C ARG A 317 29.93 -17.86 -28.42
N SER A 318 29.99 -19.14 -28.80
CA SER A 318 29.51 -19.60 -30.12
C SER A 318 27.97 -19.63 -30.15
N THR A 319 27.39 -18.99 -31.15
CA THR A 319 25.95 -19.00 -31.46
C THR A 319 25.57 -20.04 -32.52
N ARG A 320 26.41 -21.04 -32.76
CA ARG A 320 26.20 -22.06 -33.84
C ARG A 320 24.91 -22.84 -33.75
N PHE A 321 24.28 -22.94 -32.54
CA PHE A 321 23.02 -23.60 -32.31
C PHE A 321 21.87 -22.64 -31.98
N GLY A 322 22.12 -21.35 -32.05
CA GLY A 322 21.19 -20.27 -31.70
C GLY A 322 21.83 -19.26 -30.75
N SER A 323 21.21 -18.13 -30.59
CA SER A 323 21.65 -17.04 -29.75
C SER A 323 20.89 -17.02 -28.42
N VAL A 324 21.44 -16.37 -27.40
CA VAL A 324 20.67 -15.97 -26.21
C VAL A 324 19.77 -14.80 -26.56
N SER A 325 18.58 -14.82 -26.01
CA SER A 325 17.60 -13.73 -26.02
C SER A 325 17.07 -13.47 -24.61
N VAL A 326 16.44 -12.33 -24.41
CA VAL A 326 15.82 -11.96 -23.13
C VAL A 326 14.38 -11.47 -23.32
N ASP A 327 13.48 -11.94 -22.47
CA ASP A 327 12.10 -11.43 -22.36
C ASP A 327 11.95 -10.73 -21.00
N LEU A 328 11.42 -9.52 -21.02
CA LEU A 328 11.07 -8.75 -19.84
C LEU A 328 9.56 -8.75 -19.70
N THR A 329 9.03 -9.50 -18.72
CA THR A 329 7.60 -9.55 -18.42
C THR A 329 7.32 -8.71 -17.19
N PRO A 330 6.56 -7.60 -17.31
CA PRO A 330 6.11 -6.86 -16.13
C PRO A 330 5.23 -7.75 -15.24
N ILE A 331 5.52 -7.76 -13.93
CA ILE A 331 4.76 -8.51 -12.92
C ILE A 331 4.27 -7.61 -11.78
N GLY A 332 4.46 -6.29 -11.89
CA GLY A 332 3.94 -5.26 -11.01
C GLY A 332 4.41 -3.88 -11.41
N ASP A 333 3.50 -2.90 -11.29
CA ASP A 333 3.74 -1.51 -11.65
C ASP A 333 2.94 -0.57 -10.73
N ARG A 334 3.42 -0.34 -9.51
CA ARG A 334 2.77 0.59 -8.58
C ARG A 334 3.28 2.01 -8.82
N PRO A 335 2.40 3.01 -9.02
CA PRO A 335 2.85 4.37 -9.25
C PRO A 335 3.44 4.98 -7.96
N ALA A 336 4.45 5.83 -8.10
CA ALA A 336 4.89 6.72 -7.04
C ALA A 336 4.00 7.96 -7.00
N GLY A 337 3.81 8.52 -5.80
CA GLY A 337 3.05 9.75 -5.62
C GLY A 337 3.22 10.33 -4.21
N GLN A 338 2.73 11.54 -4.00
CA GLN A 338 2.77 12.14 -2.67
C GLN A 338 1.63 13.13 -2.45
N THR A 339 1.20 13.24 -1.21
CA THR A 339 0.40 14.37 -0.73
C THR A 339 1.31 15.28 0.09
N ALA A 340 1.39 16.55 -0.29
CA ALA A 340 2.30 17.50 0.38
C ALA A 340 1.97 17.61 1.88
N LEU A 341 2.99 17.77 2.73
CA LEU A 341 2.79 18.03 4.17
C LEU A 341 1.95 19.29 4.44
N THR A 342 1.93 20.22 3.49
CA THR A 342 1.10 21.42 3.54
C THR A 342 -0.33 21.22 3.06
N ALA A 343 -0.70 20.01 2.60
CA ALA A 343 -2.06 19.75 2.17
C ALA A 343 -3.03 19.71 3.37
N PRO A 344 -4.24 20.27 3.23
CA PRO A 344 -5.25 20.26 4.29
C PRO A 344 -5.49 18.86 4.87
N LEU A 345 -5.58 17.85 4.02
CA LEU A 345 -5.78 16.45 4.43
C LEU A 345 -4.74 15.98 5.44
N VAL A 346 -3.46 16.30 5.22
CA VAL A 346 -2.35 15.92 6.11
C VAL A 346 -2.40 16.74 7.40
N ALA A 347 -2.61 18.06 7.29
CA ALA A 347 -2.65 18.98 8.43
C ALA A 347 -3.83 18.65 9.38
N ASP A 348 -5.02 18.44 8.84
CA ASP A 348 -6.22 18.10 9.59
C ASP A 348 -6.09 16.73 10.27
N THR A 349 -5.49 15.74 9.58
CA THR A 349 -5.20 14.42 10.18
C THR A 349 -4.19 14.53 11.31
N ALA A 350 -3.12 15.31 11.15
CA ALA A 350 -2.13 15.54 12.22
C ALA A 350 -2.75 16.25 13.41
N ALA A 351 -3.67 17.19 13.18
CA ALA A 351 -4.43 17.85 14.24
C ALA A 351 -5.35 16.86 14.98
N ALA A 352 -6.02 15.94 14.27
CA ALA A 352 -6.85 14.90 14.88
C ALA A 352 -6.02 13.96 15.79
N ILE A 353 -4.85 13.53 15.29
CA ILE A 353 -3.90 12.72 16.06
C ILE A 353 -3.50 13.44 17.35
N THR A 354 -3.15 14.73 17.25
CA THR A 354 -2.74 15.56 18.39
C THR A 354 -3.88 15.79 19.37
N ALA A 355 -5.08 16.12 18.89
CA ALA A 355 -6.26 16.37 19.71
C ALA A 355 -6.69 15.15 20.54
N LEU A 356 -6.40 13.94 20.04
CA LEU A 356 -6.66 12.68 20.75
C LEU A 356 -5.45 12.15 21.53
N GLY A 357 -4.40 12.98 21.67
CA GLY A 357 -3.28 12.76 22.59
C GLY A 357 -2.21 11.82 22.07
N PHE A 358 -2.07 11.72 20.75
CA PHE A 358 -0.93 11.06 20.09
C PHE A 358 0.02 12.10 19.47
N LYS A 359 1.21 11.67 19.10
CA LYS A 359 2.18 12.52 18.40
C LYS A 359 2.23 12.11 16.92
N PRO A 360 1.87 12.99 15.97
CA PRO A 360 1.91 12.66 14.55
C PRO A 360 3.29 12.22 14.09
N SER A 361 3.34 11.16 13.27
CA SER A 361 4.53 10.70 12.58
C SER A 361 4.24 10.57 11.09
N PHE A 362 5.26 10.85 10.26
CA PHE A 362 5.13 10.89 8.80
C PHE A 362 6.08 9.89 8.18
N ASN A 363 5.58 9.12 7.22
CA ASN A 363 6.40 8.13 6.55
C ASN A 363 6.07 7.97 5.06
N ALA A 364 6.78 7.03 4.42
CA ALA A 364 6.57 6.58 3.06
C ALA A 364 6.30 5.07 3.06
N SER A 365 5.27 4.64 2.34
CA SER A 365 4.95 3.22 2.13
C SER A 365 4.31 3.02 0.77
N SER A 366 4.01 1.78 0.40
CA SER A 366 3.29 1.45 -0.82
C SER A 366 1.95 0.84 -0.43
N THR A 367 0.86 1.54 -0.68
CA THR A 367 -0.52 1.21 -0.29
C THR A 367 -1.49 1.62 -1.39
N ASP A 368 -2.78 1.38 -1.19
CA ASP A 368 -3.84 1.88 -2.09
C ASP A 368 -3.78 3.40 -2.32
N ALA A 369 -3.25 4.19 -1.37
CA ALA A 369 -3.09 5.62 -1.52
C ALA A 369 -2.14 6.03 -2.68
N ASN A 370 -1.28 5.13 -3.16
CA ASN A 370 -0.39 5.41 -4.28
C ASN A 370 -1.15 5.82 -5.55
N ALA A 371 -2.24 5.11 -5.86
CA ALA A 371 -2.99 5.35 -7.10
C ALA A 371 -3.62 6.75 -7.17
N PRO A 372 -4.38 7.23 -6.15
CA PRO A 372 -4.88 8.60 -6.14
C PRO A 372 -3.76 9.65 -6.03
N MET A 373 -2.72 9.42 -5.22
CA MET A 373 -1.58 10.35 -5.13
C MET A 373 -0.94 10.60 -6.50
N ALA A 374 -0.72 9.55 -7.28
CA ALA A 374 -0.15 9.66 -8.64
C ALA A 374 -1.04 10.44 -9.62
N LYS A 375 -2.34 10.56 -9.33
CA LYS A 375 -3.31 11.34 -10.11
C LYS A 375 -3.52 12.76 -9.56
N GLY A 376 -2.78 13.15 -8.51
CA GLY A 376 -2.91 14.46 -7.87
C GLY A 376 -4.15 14.59 -6.97
N VAL A 377 -4.83 13.50 -6.65
CA VAL A 377 -5.89 13.48 -5.65
C VAL A 377 -5.25 13.42 -4.27
N PRO A 378 -5.59 14.35 -3.34
CA PRO A 378 -5.11 14.28 -1.97
C PRO A 378 -5.43 12.93 -1.34
N ALA A 379 -4.40 12.17 -0.97
CA ALA A 379 -4.54 10.84 -0.41
C ALA A 379 -3.50 10.58 0.68
N ILE A 380 -3.87 9.82 1.69
CA ILE A 380 -2.97 9.37 2.76
C ILE A 380 -3.35 7.96 3.20
N THR A 381 -2.40 7.27 3.81
CA THR A 381 -2.70 6.07 4.58
C THR A 381 -2.62 6.39 6.07
N ILE A 382 -3.58 5.89 6.83
CA ILE A 382 -3.68 6.01 8.29
C ILE A 382 -3.90 4.64 8.91
N GLY A 383 -3.50 4.49 10.18
CA GLY A 383 -3.75 3.25 10.91
C GLY A 383 -5.21 3.10 11.35
N SER A 384 -5.64 1.85 11.49
CA SER A 384 -6.97 1.46 11.98
C SER A 384 -7.17 1.67 13.49
N GLY A 385 -6.14 2.16 14.19
CA GLY A 385 -6.23 2.56 15.60
C GLY A 385 -6.09 1.40 16.59
N GLY A 386 -5.00 0.65 16.52
CA GLY A 386 -4.72 -0.43 17.44
C GLY A 386 -3.24 -0.64 17.68
N THR A 387 -2.92 -1.74 18.30
CA THR A 387 -1.56 -2.27 18.42
C THR A 387 -1.54 -3.72 17.96
N GLY A 388 -0.41 -4.18 17.47
CA GLY A 388 -0.24 -5.52 16.95
C GLY A 388 1.13 -5.67 16.32
N GLY A 389 1.30 -6.70 15.53
CA GLY A 389 2.57 -6.91 14.85
C GLY A 389 2.63 -8.18 14.05
N ARG A 390 3.81 -8.40 13.46
CA ARG A 390 4.13 -9.54 12.62
C ARG A 390 3.25 -9.68 11.38
N ALA A 391 2.74 -8.54 10.83
CA ALA A 391 2.06 -8.53 9.54
C ALA A 391 2.86 -9.36 8.50
N HIS A 392 2.16 -10.00 7.56
CA HIS A 392 2.74 -10.91 6.56
C HIS A 392 3.38 -12.18 7.13
N SER A 393 3.03 -12.57 8.36
CA SER A 393 3.47 -13.85 8.94
C SER A 393 2.29 -14.64 9.52
N LEU A 394 2.43 -15.97 9.64
CA LEU A 394 1.40 -16.82 10.23
C LEU A 394 1.15 -16.51 11.72
N GLU A 395 2.04 -15.76 12.35
CA GLU A 395 1.97 -15.33 13.76
C GLU A 395 1.53 -13.87 13.89
N GLU A 396 0.83 -13.36 12.90
CA GLU A 396 0.26 -12.01 12.90
C GLU A 396 -0.76 -11.87 14.05
N TRP A 397 -0.74 -10.72 14.71
CA TRP A 397 -1.59 -10.49 15.87
C TRP A 397 -2.01 -9.04 16.04
N ILE A 398 -3.15 -8.86 16.72
CA ILE A 398 -3.62 -7.55 17.20
C ILE A 398 -3.95 -7.63 18.69
N ASP A 399 -3.84 -6.49 19.38
CA ASP A 399 -4.42 -6.30 20.71
C ASP A 399 -5.74 -5.56 20.60
N VAL A 400 -6.78 -6.15 21.14
CA VAL A 400 -8.13 -5.58 21.16
C VAL A 400 -8.51 -5.07 22.56
N GLU A 401 -7.53 -4.67 23.37
CA GLU A 401 -7.82 -3.95 24.61
C GLU A 401 -8.71 -2.73 24.31
N LYS A 402 -9.82 -2.60 25.04
CA LYS A 402 -10.92 -1.72 24.66
C LYS A 402 -10.52 -0.24 24.61
N ALA A 403 -9.96 0.28 25.69
CA ALA A 403 -9.70 1.71 25.81
C ALA A 403 -8.67 2.22 24.77
N PRO A 404 -7.51 1.55 24.56
CA PRO A 404 -6.58 1.92 23.49
C PRO A 404 -7.19 1.80 22.09
N SER A 405 -7.95 0.72 21.83
CA SER A 405 -8.59 0.49 20.53
C SER A 405 -9.61 1.59 20.20
N VAL A 406 -10.50 1.94 21.13
CA VAL A 406 -11.50 2.98 20.94
C VAL A 406 -10.85 4.33 20.72
N ARG A 407 -9.82 4.66 21.52
CA ARG A 407 -9.08 5.91 21.35
C ARG A 407 -8.40 5.99 19.99
N GLY A 408 -7.77 4.90 19.56
CA GLY A 408 -7.10 4.84 18.26
C GLY A 408 -8.07 4.95 17.09
N MET A 409 -9.21 4.22 17.10
CA MET A 409 -10.27 4.32 16.09
C MET A 409 -10.83 5.74 15.99
N SER A 410 -10.92 6.46 17.13
CA SER A 410 -11.44 7.84 17.16
C SER A 410 -10.56 8.83 16.39
N VAL A 411 -9.26 8.55 16.24
CA VAL A 411 -8.33 9.39 15.46
C VAL A 411 -8.73 9.42 13.99
N GLY A 412 -8.86 8.25 13.38
CA GLY A 412 -9.26 8.15 11.98
C GLY A 412 -10.65 8.71 11.72
N LEU A 413 -11.61 8.45 12.65
CA LEU A 413 -12.95 9.04 12.57
C LEU A 413 -12.90 10.57 12.56
N ALA A 414 -12.11 11.19 13.45
CA ALA A 414 -11.97 12.65 13.49
C ALA A 414 -11.35 13.21 12.21
N ALA A 415 -10.33 12.55 11.65
CA ALA A 415 -9.70 12.94 10.41
C ALA A 415 -10.67 12.86 9.21
N VAL A 416 -11.44 11.79 9.11
CA VAL A 416 -12.46 11.62 8.05
C VAL A 416 -13.56 12.68 8.16
N LEU A 417 -14.03 12.96 9.37
CA LEU A 417 -15.04 14.01 9.62
C LEU A 417 -14.52 15.40 9.27
N ALA A 418 -13.26 15.71 9.58
CA ALA A 418 -12.63 16.98 9.19
C ALA A 418 -12.58 17.11 7.66
N ALA A 419 -12.16 16.06 6.96
CA ALA A 419 -12.11 16.05 5.50
C ALA A 419 -13.51 16.14 4.85
N ALA A 420 -14.52 15.50 5.45
CA ALA A 420 -15.89 15.53 4.93
C ALA A 420 -16.62 16.84 5.23
N GLY A 421 -16.22 17.54 6.27
CA GLY A 421 -16.93 18.68 6.86
C GLY A 421 -18.16 18.23 7.65
N VAL A 422 -18.35 18.72 8.86
CA VAL A 422 -19.53 18.43 9.71
C VAL A 422 -20.47 19.63 9.68
N ASP A 423 -21.81 19.37 9.61
CA ASP A 423 -22.84 20.42 9.69
C ASP A 423 -23.11 20.84 11.14
#